data_4c9f1c703e9e1e9c1429a9d4c9b00eef
#
_entry.id   4c9f1c703e9e1e9c1429a9d4c9b00eef
#
_cell.length_a   1.000
_cell.length_b   1.000
_cell.length_c   1.000
_cell.angle_alpha   90.00
_cell.angle_beta   90.00
_cell.angle_gamma   90.00
#
_symmetry.space_group_name_H-M   'P 1'
#
loop_
_entity.id
_entity.type
_entity.pdbx_description
1 polymer ?
#
loop_
_entity_poly.entity_id
_entity_poly.type
_entity_poly.pdbx_seq_one_letter_code
_entity_poly.pdbx_strand_id
1 'polypeptide(L)'
;MTPVNRTIVFAGVATGSVILAMLTSHWIEPSQVDGFNRFGEKFFVEFTDPNESNSLRVMAFDADTATKRQFNVELVDGNWVIPSHHNYPAEATNRLAETSASVNGIERGALKTRRKADHKRFGVIDPHDENISVLSGRGKRVRLAKGDKTLADFIIGNPVPGETDTYFVRATTEDAVYATKIKIDLSTKFADWIEPDLLKLDRDTVTELVIDKSRTAGESREVLTLTREKFADDWQLADLDTAKEEVKDSDVDTLAQNIDELKIVGVRPKPPFCHRHR
;
A
#
# COMPACT_ATOMS: atom_id res chain seq x y z
N MET A 1 50.13 -62.06 26.14
CA MET A 1 50.35 -60.59 26.02
C MET A 1 50.84 -60.05 27.35
N THR A 2 51.98 -59.42 27.30
CA THR A 2 52.53 -58.76 28.50
C THR A 2 51.67 -57.57 28.90
N PRO A 3 51.60 -57.16 30.19
CA PRO A 3 50.79 -56.02 30.63
C PRO A 3 51.14 -54.73 29.88
N VAL A 4 52.40 -54.52 29.49
CA VAL A 4 52.89 -53.41 28.69
C VAL A 4 52.24 -53.37 27.31
N ASN A 5 52.12 -54.50 26.64
CA ASN A 5 51.49 -54.54 25.30
C ASN A 5 50.00 -54.22 25.33
N ARG A 6 49.30 -54.53 26.43
CA ARG A 6 47.89 -54.15 26.62
C ARG A 6 47.73 -52.64 26.79
N THR A 7 48.64 -52.03 27.57
CA THR A 7 48.62 -50.59 27.79
C THR A 7 48.89 -49.81 26.48
N ILE A 8 49.83 -50.29 25.65
CA ILE A 8 50.11 -49.66 24.35
C ILE A 8 48.89 -49.76 23.40
N VAL A 9 48.21 -50.93 23.39
CA VAL A 9 47.00 -51.08 22.56
C VAL A 9 45.90 -50.15 23.01
N PHE A 10 45.65 -50.06 24.33
CA PHE A 10 44.63 -49.13 24.83
C PHE A 10 44.96 -47.68 24.59
N ALA A 11 46.22 -47.27 24.74
CA ALA A 11 46.67 -45.92 24.42
C ALA A 11 46.51 -45.60 22.90
N GLY A 12 46.84 -46.56 22.03
CA GLY A 12 46.65 -46.40 20.58
C GLY A 12 45.19 -46.28 20.17
N VAL A 13 44.28 -47.07 20.77
CA VAL A 13 42.84 -46.97 20.50
C VAL A 13 42.30 -45.64 21.02
N ALA A 14 42.68 -45.20 22.21
CA ALA A 14 42.26 -43.93 22.75
C ALA A 14 42.70 -42.73 21.91
N THR A 15 43.95 -42.73 21.48
CA THR A 15 44.51 -41.68 20.60
C THR A 15 43.82 -41.68 19.25
N GLY A 16 43.59 -42.86 18.65
CA GLY A 16 42.88 -43.02 17.40
C GLY A 16 41.42 -42.53 17.49
N SER A 17 40.73 -42.79 18.59
CA SER A 17 39.35 -42.32 18.82
C SER A 17 39.29 -40.80 18.96
N VAL A 18 40.28 -40.17 19.63
CA VAL A 18 40.34 -38.71 19.74
C VAL A 18 40.60 -38.05 18.38
N ILE A 19 41.53 -38.62 17.60
CA ILE A 19 41.81 -38.12 16.24
C ILE A 19 40.57 -38.27 15.35
N LEU A 20 39.88 -39.40 15.41
CA LEU A 20 38.66 -39.65 14.65
C LEU A 20 37.54 -38.68 15.06
N ALA A 21 37.37 -38.41 16.36
CA ALA A 21 36.42 -37.44 16.87
C ALA A 21 36.74 -36.00 16.41
N MET A 22 38.01 -35.61 16.39
CA MET A 22 38.42 -34.29 15.87
C MET A 22 38.20 -34.19 14.36
N LEU A 23 38.48 -35.22 13.59
CA LEU A 23 38.25 -35.23 12.16
C LEU A 23 36.75 -35.20 11.83
N THR A 24 35.92 -35.95 12.56
CA THR A 24 34.45 -35.95 12.35
C THR A 24 33.82 -34.67 12.86
N SER A 25 34.32 -34.05 13.93
CA SER A 25 33.84 -32.75 14.40
C SER A 25 34.12 -31.61 13.39
N HIS A 26 35.17 -31.69 12.62
CA HIS A 26 35.50 -30.71 11.58
C HIS A 26 34.65 -30.93 10.29
N TRP A 27 34.15 -32.16 10.07
CA TRP A 27 33.28 -32.49 8.95
C TRP A 27 31.79 -32.35 9.28
N ILE A 28 31.42 -32.37 10.54
CA ILE A 28 30.08 -32.13 11.08
C ILE A 28 30.09 -30.77 11.77
N GLU A 29 30.46 -29.72 11.05
CA GLU A 29 30.00 -28.41 11.45
C GLU A 29 28.46 -28.49 11.35
N PRO A 30 27.72 -28.33 12.47
CA PRO A 30 26.29 -28.20 12.38
C PRO A 30 26.05 -27.05 11.42
N SER A 31 25.41 -27.34 10.27
CA SER A 31 25.03 -26.31 9.34
C SER A 31 24.36 -25.24 10.19
N GLN A 32 25.04 -24.10 10.36
CA GLN A 32 24.50 -22.95 11.07
C GLN A 32 23.16 -22.72 10.43
N VAL A 33 22.09 -22.88 11.21
CA VAL A 33 20.75 -22.60 10.72
C VAL A 33 20.69 -21.08 10.64
N ASP A 34 21.33 -20.53 9.59
CA ASP A 34 21.43 -19.07 9.32
C ASP A 34 20.10 -18.33 9.48
N GLY A 35 18.99 -19.08 9.40
CA GLY A 35 17.67 -18.54 9.61
C GLY A 35 17.34 -18.12 11.03
N PHE A 36 17.91 -18.78 12.05
CA PHE A 36 17.71 -18.39 13.45
C PHE A 36 18.60 -17.21 13.84
N ASN A 37 19.75 -17.06 13.18
CA ASN A 37 20.68 -15.98 13.48
C ASN A 37 20.22 -14.61 12.95
N ARG A 38 19.21 -14.56 12.06
CA ARG A 38 18.69 -13.32 11.47
C ARG A 38 17.36 -12.84 12.10
N PHE A 39 16.87 -13.53 13.13
CA PHE A 39 15.70 -13.09 13.88
C PHE A 39 15.99 -11.77 14.59
N GLY A 40 15.11 -10.77 14.41
CA GLY A 40 15.30 -9.43 14.96
C GLY A 40 16.22 -8.52 14.14
N GLU A 41 16.87 -9.02 13.07
CA GLU A 41 17.61 -8.16 12.15
C GLU A 41 16.66 -7.33 11.27
N LYS A 42 17.05 -6.10 10.97
CA LYS A 42 16.32 -5.29 9.99
C LYS A 42 16.30 -5.96 8.61
N PHE A 43 15.15 -5.90 7.93
CA PHE A 43 15.03 -6.38 6.56
C PHE A 43 15.91 -5.59 5.59
N PHE A 44 15.99 -4.27 5.77
CA PHE A 44 16.68 -3.34 4.89
C PHE A 44 17.74 -2.56 5.65
N VAL A 45 18.89 -3.18 5.86
CA VAL A 45 20.01 -2.63 6.67
C VAL A 45 20.58 -1.34 6.04
N GLU A 46 20.60 -1.26 4.71
CA GLU A 46 21.09 -0.08 3.98
C GLU A 46 20.10 1.10 3.95
N PHE A 47 18.85 0.86 4.30
CA PHE A 47 17.83 1.89 4.42
C PHE A 47 17.85 2.48 5.83
N THR A 48 18.67 3.51 6.04
CA THR A 48 18.93 4.10 7.36
C THR A 48 18.10 5.35 7.64
N ASP A 49 17.81 6.16 6.63
CA ASP A 49 17.02 7.39 6.76
C ASP A 49 15.69 7.27 6.01
N PRO A 50 14.56 7.20 6.73
CA PRO A 50 13.24 7.17 6.11
C PRO A 50 12.94 8.36 5.17
N ASN A 51 13.55 9.52 5.43
CA ASN A 51 13.32 10.73 4.64
C ASN A 51 14.05 10.73 3.28
N GLU A 52 14.94 9.76 3.05
CA GLU A 52 15.59 9.61 1.75
C GLU A 52 14.64 9.16 0.64
N SER A 53 13.53 8.54 0.99
CA SER A 53 12.58 8.00 0.03
C SER A 53 11.87 9.12 -0.73
N ASN A 54 11.96 9.10 -2.05
CA ASN A 54 11.26 10.02 -2.94
C ASN A 54 10.31 9.31 -3.92
N SER A 55 10.13 8.00 -3.78
CA SER A 55 9.22 7.21 -4.61
C SER A 55 8.69 6.02 -3.82
N LEU A 56 7.39 5.83 -3.87
CA LEU A 56 6.68 4.64 -3.37
C LEU A 56 5.91 4.00 -4.52
N ARG A 57 6.14 2.71 -4.74
CA ARG A 57 5.37 1.90 -5.67
C ARG A 57 4.74 0.73 -4.96
N VAL A 58 3.43 0.60 -5.08
CA VAL A 58 2.65 -0.51 -4.55
C VAL A 58 2.03 -1.27 -5.71
N MET A 59 2.25 -2.58 -5.75
CA MET A 59 1.71 -3.45 -6.78
C MET A 59 0.92 -4.57 -6.11
N ALA A 60 -0.33 -4.71 -6.52
CA ALA A 60 -1.23 -5.76 -6.06
C ALA A 60 -1.82 -6.50 -7.26
N PHE A 61 -2.23 -7.72 -7.04
CA PHE A 61 -2.94 -8.52 -8.01
C PHE A 61 -4.36 -8.78 -7.50
N ASP A 62 -5.34 -8.44 -8.32
CA ASP A 62 -6.74 -8.75 -8.07
C ASP A 62 -7.06 -10.09 -8.73
N ALA A 63 -7.28 -11.12 -7.91
CA ALA A 63 -7.51 -12.48 -8.41
C ALA A 63 -8.89 -12.64 -9.05
N ASP A 64 -9.89 -11.86 -8.64
CA ASP A 64 -11.27 -11.96 -9.14
C ASP A 64 -11.38 -11.40 -10.56
N THR A 65 -10.68 -10.30 -10.83
CA THR A 65 -10.65 -9.65 -12.13
C THR A 65 -9.43 -10.03 -12.98
N ALA A 66 -8.51 -10.84 -12.44
CA ALA A 66 -7.22 -11.19 -13.03
C ALA A 66 -6.41 -9.96 -13.48
N THR A 67 -6.55 -8.83 -12.77
CA THR A 67 -5.91 -7.56 -13.12
C THR A 67 -4.77 -7.21 -12.17
N LYS A 68 -3.71 -6.61 -12.75
CA LYS A 68 -2.61 -6.01 -11.97
C LYS A 68 -3.02 -4.58 -11.61
N ARG A 69 -3.01 -4.27 -10.33
CA ARG A 69 -3.20 -2.90 -9.82
C ARG A 69 -1.84 -2.36 -9.42
N GLN A 70 -1.43 -1.29 -10.05
CA GLN A 70 -0.20 -0.58 -9.70
C GLN A 70 -0.54 0.84 -9.29
N PHE A 71 -0.03 1.25 -8.15
CA PHE A 71 -0.09 2.61 -7.67
C PHE A 71 1.33 3.13 -7.45
N ASN A 72 1.58 4.35 -7.89
CA ASN A 72 2.90 4.97 -7.81
C ASN A 72 2.75 6.43 -7.38
N VAL A 73 3.57 6.82 -6.40
CA VAL A 73 3.72 8.22 -5.97
C VAL A 73 5.20 8.54 -6.01
N GLU A 74 5.56 9.66 -6.60
CA GLU A 74 6.96 10.09 -6.70
C GLU A 74 7.10 11.60 -6.61
N LEU A 75 8.27 12.03 -6.16
CA LEU A 75 8.65 13.43 -6.07
C LEU A 75 9.29 13.86 -7.39
N VAL A 76 8.63 14.75 -8.13
CA VAL A 76 9.11 15.30 -9.40
C VAL A 76 9.17 16.82 -9.28
N ASP A 77 10.33 17.40 -9.52
CA ASP A 77 10.55 18.86 -9.46
C ASP A 77 10.05 19.51 -8.14
N GLY A 78 10.22 18.81 -7.02
CA GLY A 78 9.81 19.27 -5.70
C GLY A 78 8.32 19.08 -5.36
N ASN A 79 7.54 18.50 -6.27
CA ASN A 79 6.12 18.22 -6.07
C ASN A 79 5.84 16.73 -6.05
N TRP A 80 5.01 16.29 -5.11
CA TRP A 80 4.51 14.93 -5.11
C TRP A 80 3.46 14.74 -6.19
N VAL A 81 3.63 13.72 -7.02
CA VAL A 81 2.71 13.41 -8.13
C VAL A 81 2.36 11.94 -8.16
N ILE A 82 1.25 11.63 -8.82
CA ILE A 82 0.76 10.27 -9.06
C ILE A 82 0.86 9.97 -10.57
N PRO A 83 1.95 9.36 -11.06
CA PRO A 83 2.18 9.13 -12.49
C PRO A 83 1.09 8.28 -13.15
N SER A 84 0.56 7.30 -12.43
CA SER A 84 -0.55 6.45 -12.90
C SER A 84 -1.85 7.23 -13.16
N HIS A 85 -1.94 8.48 -12.66
CA HIS A 85 -3.09 9.38 -12.78
C HIS A 85 -2.68 10.72 -13.41
N HIS A 86 -1.92 10.64 -14.51
CA HIS A 86 -1.50 11.79 -15.33
C HIS A 86 -0.69 12.84 -14.56
N ASN A 87 0.17 12.38 -13.64
CA ASN A 87 0.97 13.23 -12.76
C ASN A 87 0.11 14.19 -11.92
N TYR A 88 -1.06 13.73 -11.48
CA TYR A 88 -1.90 14.52 -10.59
C TYR A 88 -1.16 14.82 -9.29
N PRO A 89 -1.23 16.05 -8.75
CA PRO A 89 -0.60 16.39 -7.48
C PRO A 89 -1.10 15.50 -6.33
N ALA A 90 -0.17 15.02 -5.52
CA ALA A 90 -0.47 14.18 -4.38
C ALA A 90 -0.17 14.89 -3.05
N GLU A 91 -1.00 14.66 -2.04
CA GLU A 91 -0.72 15.02 -0.65
C GLU A 91 0.03 13.87 0.06
N ALA A 92 1.20 13.53 -0.48
CA ALA A 92 1.91 12.32 -0.11
C ALA A 92 2.96 12.51 1.00
N THR A 93 3.32 13.73 1.35
CA THR A 93 4.48 14.02 2.22
C THR A 93 4.43 13.26 3.55
N ASN A 94 3.35 13.43 4.31
CA ASN A 94 3.22 12.79 5.63
C ASN A 94 3.04 11.27 5.49
N ARG A 95 2.18 10.86 4.56
CA ARG A 95 1.88 9.44 4.34
C ARG A 95 3.11 8.65 3.86
N LEU A 96 3.92 9.25 2.99
CA LEU A 96 5.17 8.61 2.55
C LEU A 96 6.19 8.56 3.69
N ALA A 97 6.32 9.62 4.47
CA ALA A 97 7.23 9.64 5.62
C ALA A 97 6.86 8.55 6.64
N GLU A 98 5.59 8.41 6.99
CA GLU A 98 5.08 7.36 7.87
C GLU A 98 5.30 5.96 7.30
N THR A 99 5.01 5.77 6.00
CA THR A 99 5.27 4.50 5.31
C THR A 99 6.75 4.16 5.32
N SER A 100 7.61 5.11 4.98
CA SER A 100 9.07 4.93 4.94
C SER A 100 9.64 4.60 6.33
N ALA A 101 9.18 5.29 7.37
CA ALA A 101 9.56 5.01 8.75
C ALA A 101 9.13 3.60 9.18
N SER A 102 7.92 3.20 8.84
CA SER A 102 7.40 1.86 9.13
C SER A 102 8.19 0.76 8.41
N VAL A 103 8.57 1.00 7.14
CA VAL A 103 9.39 0.06 6.36
C VAL A 103 10.82 -0.04 6.90
N ASN A 104 11.43 1.09 7.29
CA ASN A 104 12.76 1.11 7.91
C ASN A 104 12.81 0.29 9.20
N GLY A 105 11.71 0.27 9.94
CA GLY A 105 11.57 -0.47 11.21
C GLY A 105 11.22 -1.95 11.06
N ILE A 106 11.06 -2.49 9.84
CA ILE A 106 10.70 -3.90 9.66
C ILE A 106 11.86 -4.81 10.06
N GLU A 107 11.62 -5.67 11.05
CA GLU A 107 12.56 -6.67 11.51
C GLU A 107 12.16 -8.06 10.99
N ARG A 108 13.15 -8.90 10.76
CA ARG A 108 12.95 -10.31 10.38
C ARG A 108 12.37 -11.07 11.56
N GLY A 109 11.16 -11.55 11.43
CA GLY A 109 10.53 -12.41 12.41
C GLY A 109 10.93 -13.88 12.23
N ALA A 110 10.05 -14.80 12.62
CA ALA A 110 10.31 -16.23 12.51
C ALA A 110 10.39 -16.69 11.05
N LEU A 111 11.48 -17.36 10.69
CA LEU A 111 11.63 -17.98 9.38
C LEU A 111 10.60 -19.09 9.19
N LYS A 112 9.88 -19.06 8.09
CA LYS A 112 8.85 -20.08 7.74
C LYS A 112 9.30 -21.05 6.66
N THR A 113 9.99 -20.55 5.64
CA THR A 113 10.55 -21.38 4.57
C THR A 113 11.65 -20.64 3.81
N ARG A 114 12.50 -21.40 3.11
CA ARG A 114 13.45 -20.88 2.11
C ARG A 114 13.15 -21.44 0.72
N ARG A 115 12.05 -22.21 0.56
CA ARG A 115 11.74 -22.89 -0.68
C ARG A 115 10.76 -22.06 -1.51
N LYS A 116 11.15 -21.74 -2.74
CA LYS A 116 10.30 -21.00 -3.69
C LYS A 116 8.96 -21.72 -3.94
N ALA A 117 8.92 -23.04 -3.87
CA ALA A 117 7.68 -23.82 -4.03
C ALA A 117 6.61 -23.49 -2.98
N ASP A 118 7.00 -23.02 -1.81
CA ASP A 118 6.08 -22.67 -0.72
C ASP A 118 5.52 -21.24 -0.85
N HIS A 119 6.03 -20.37 -1.73
CA HIS A 119 5.62 -18.99 -1.87
C HIS A 119 4.11 -18.82 -2.10
N LYS A 120 3.51 -19.74 -2.88
CA LYS A 120 2.07 -19.75 -3.11
C LYS A 120 1.27 -19.92 -1.81
N ARG A 121 1.70 -20.82 -0.93
CA ARG A 121 1.04 -21.10 0.35
C ARG A 121 1.04 -19.88 1.27
N PHE A 122 2.13 -19.12 1.27
CA PHE A 122 2.30 -17.94 2.10
C PHE A 122 1.78 -16.65 1.45
N GLY A 123 1.34 -16.72 0.19
CA GLY A 123 0.83 -15.56 -0.53
C GLY A 123 1.92 -14.56 -0.93
N VAL A 124 3.18 -15.01 -1.09
CA VAL A 124 4.33 -14.13 -1.38
C VAL A 124 4.87 -14.29 -2.80
N ILE A 125 4.06 -14.79 -3.73
CA ILE A 125 4.38 -14.76 -5.16
C ILE A 125 4.36 -13.30 -5.62
N ASP A 126 5.35 -12.92 -6.42
CA ASP A 126 5.41 -11.57 -7.01
C ASP A 126 4.17 -11.32 -7.89
N PRO A 127 3.42 -10.22 -7.66
CA PRO A 127 2.28 -9.86 -8.50
C PRO A 127 2.67 -9.62 -9.96
N HIS A 128 3.93 -9.32 -10.26
CA HIS A 128 4.46 -9.11 -11.60
C HIS A 128 5.04 -10.36 -12.27
N ASP A 129 5.17 -11.48 -11.56
CA ASP A 129 5.75 -12.68 -12.15
C ASP A 129 4.81 -13.24 -13.24
N GLU A 130 5.20 -13.07 -14.50
CA GLU A 130 4.46 -13.53 -15.68
C GLU A 130 4.69 -14.99 -15.99
N ASN A 131 5.77 -15.59 -15.44
CA ASN A 131 6.09 -16.99 -15.64
C ASN A 131 5.20 -17.91 -14.81
N ILE A 132 4.49 -17.37 -13.84
CA ILE A 132 3.58 -18.12 -12.98
C ILE A 132 2.15 -17.86 -13.43
N SER A 133 1.53 -18.85 -14.08
CA SER A 133 0.13 -18.80 -14.54
C SER A 133 -0.91 -18.85 -13.43
N VAL A 134 -0.48 -19.05 -12.17
CA VAL A 134 -1.39 -19.17 -11.03
C VAL A 134 -1.87 -17.81 -10.58
N LEU A 135 -3.18 -17.62 -10.52
CA LEU A 135 -3.83 -16.38 -10.07
C LEU A 135 -3.78 -16.20 -8.55
N SER A 136 -3.78 -17.29 -7.78
CA SER A 136 -3.80 -17.29 -6.31
C SER A 136 -2.39 -17.30 -5.70
N GLY A 137 -2.28 -16.79 -4.48
CA GLY A 137 -1.01 -16.79 -3.73
C GLY A 137 -0.05 -15.68 -4.12
N ARG A 138 -0.53 -14.67 -4.86
CA ARG A 138 0.21 -13.46 -5.17
C ARG A 138 0.08 -12.46 -4.01
N GLY A 139 1.19 -11.86 -3.61
CA GLY A 139 1.23 -10.86 -2.55
C GLY A 139 1.11 -9.43 -3.06
N LYS A 140 1.21 -8.49 -2.12
CA LYS A 140 1.32 -7.06 -2.39
C LYS A 140 2.80 -6.70 -2.36
N ARG A 141 3.39 -6.30 -3.49
CA ARG A 141 4.77 -5.85 -3.56
C ARG A 141 4.86 -4.36 -3.28
N VAL A 142 5.80 -4.00 -2.43
CA VAL A 142 6.09 -2.64 -2.02
C VAL A 142 7.52 -2.32 -2.34
N ARG A 143 7.74 -1.21 -3.04
CA ARG A 143 9.08 -0.71 -3.36
C ARG A 143 9.19 0.75 -2.96
N LEU A 144 10.19 1.05 -2.15
CA LEU A 144 10.65 2.40 -1.84
C LEU A 144 11.96 2.66 -2.57
N ALA A 145 12.12 3.87 -3.14
CA ALA A 145 13.31 4.22 -3.86
C ALA A 145 13.68 5.70 -3.67
N LYS A 146 14.94 6.02 -3.99
CA LYS A 146 15.49 7.38 -4.14
C LYS A 146 16.08 7.49 -5.53
N GLY A 147 15.33 8.08 -6.46
CA GLY A 147 15.65 7.99 -7.89
C GLY A 147 15.77 6.54 -8.33
N ASP A 148 16.90 6.16 -8.91
CA ASP A 148 17.14 4.79 -9.37
C ASP A 148 17.54 3.82 -8.25
N LYS A 149 17.98 4.33 -7.09
CA LYS A 149 18.40 3.51 -5.96
C LYS A 149 17.18 2.92 -5.23
N THR A 150 17.05 1.59 -5.23
CA THR A 150 16.06 0.88 -4.43
C THR A 150 16.51 0.88 -2.97
N LEU A 151 15.66 1.39 -2.07
CA LEU A 151 15.88 1.41 -0.62
C LEU A 151 15.26 0.17 0.05
N ALA A 152 14.05 -0.19 -0.36
CA ALA A 152 13.37 -1.39 0.09
C ALA A 152 12.52 -1.97 -1.05
N ASP A 153 12.48 -3.30 -1.16
CA ASP A 153 11.64 -4.00 -2.14
C ASP A 153 11.25 -5.37 -1.58
N PHE A 154 9.96 -5.54 -1.27
CA PHE A 154 9.47 -6.72 -0.58
C PHE A 154 8.01 -7.02 -0.94
N ILE A 155 7.59 -8.23 -0.60
CA ILE A 155 6.25 -8.73 -0.85
C ILE A 155 5.61 -9.09 0.48
N ILE A 156 4.43 -8.53 0.72
CA ILE A 156 3.55 -8.84 1.85
C ILE A 156 2.54 -9.86 1.37
N GLY A 157 2.54 -11.01 2.00
CA GLY A 157 1.63 -12.11 1.72
C GLY A 157 0.42 -12.18 2.64
N ASN A 158 -0.01 -13.40 2.93
CA ASN A 158 -1.17 -13.66 3.78
C ASN A 158 -0.91 -13.26 5.24
N PRO A 159 -1.94 -12.88 6.00
CA PRO A 159 -1.83 -12.72 7.45
C PRO A 159 -1.47 -14.05 8.12
N VAL A 160 -0.72 -13.98 9.22
CA VAL A 160 -0.40 -15.16 10.03
C VAL A 160 -1.60 -15.51 10.90
N PRO A 161 -2.15 -16.74 10.82
CA PRO A 161 -3.29 -17.14 11.61
C PRO A 161 -3.05 -16.99 13.11
N GLY A 162 -3.95 -16.30 13.80
CA GLY A 162 -3.89 -16.12 15.26
C GLY A 162 -2.95 -15.01 15.74
N GLU A 163 -2.29 -14.28 14.85
CA GLU A 163 -1.41 -13.17 15.18
C GLU A 163 -1.93 -11.84 14.61
N THR A 164 -1.98 -10.80 15.43
CA THR A 164 -2.39 -9.46 15.01
C THR A 164 -1.22 -8.74 14.31
N ASP A 165 -1.51 -8.04 13.23
CA ASP A 165 -0.54 -7.23 12.44
C ASP A 165 0.70 -8.03 11.97
N THR A 166 0.60 -9.36 11.92
CA THR A 166 1.69 -10.25 11.51
C THR A 166 1.37 -10.86 10.15
N TYR A 167 2.29 -10.73 9.22
CA TYR A 167 2.14 -11.19 7.82
C TYR A 167 3.34 -12.03 7.40
N PHE A 168 3.14 -12.87 6.39
CA PHE A 168 4.26 -13.52 5.72
C PHE A 168 4.92 -12.51 4.78
N VAL A 169 6.23 -12.31 4.94
CA VAL A 169 7.01 -11.30 4.21
C VAL A 169 8.22 -11.93 3.56
N ARG A 170 8.50 -11.48 2.35
CA ARG A 170 9.67 -11.89 1.58
C ARG A 170 10.32 -10.67 0.92
N ALA A 171 11.63 -10.49 1.07
CA ALA A 171 12.37 -9.55 0.23
C ALA A 171 12.40 -10.08 -1.22
N THR A 172 12.31 -9.22 -2.23
CA THR A 172 12.30 -9.66 -3.63
C THR A 172 13.61 -10.32 -4.06
N THR A 173 14.69 -10.01 -3.37
CA THR A 173 16.06 -10.55 -3.59
C THR A 173 16.30 -11.90 -2.93
N GLU A 174 15.37 -12.39 -2.10
CA GLU A 174 15.53 -13.63 -1.33
C GLU A 174 14.34 -14.56 -1.56
N ASP A 175 14.55 -15.88 -1.39
CA ASP A 175 13.46 -16.87 -1.36
C ASP A 175 12.92 -17.10 0.06
N ALA A 176 13.63 -16.61 1.08
CA ALA A 176 13.25 -16.78 2.46
C ALA A 176 11.98 -15.98 2.81
N VAL A 177 11.03 -16.64 3.48
CA VAL A 177 9.76 -16.07 3.94
C VAL A 177 9.76 -16.03 5.47
N TYR A 178 9.44 -14.89 6.03
CA TYR A 178 9.39 -14.65 7.46
C TYR A 178 7.98 -14.30 7.91
N ALA A 179 7.60 -14.72 9.11
CA ALA A 179 6.42 -14.16 9.80
C ALA A 179 6.86 -12.88 10.50
N THR A 180 6.39 -11.74 10.04
CA THR A 180 6.91 -10.42 10.42
C THR A 180 5.77 -9.51 10.82
N LYS A 181 5.94 -8.80 11.93
CA LYS A 181 4.96 -7.80 12.36
C LYS A 181 5.10 -6.55 11.50
N ILE A 182 4.03 -6.18 10.80
CA ILE A 182 3.98 -5.02 9.93
C ILE A 182 2.73 -4.21 10.22
N LYS A 183 2.93 -2.93 10.52
CA LYS A 183 1.85 -1.96 10.64
C LYS A 183 2.07 -0.85 9.62
N ILE A 184 1.67 -1.11 8.38
CA ILE A 184 1.83 -0.17 7.27
C ILE A 184 0.48 0.01 6.57
N ASP A 185 0.03 1.25 6.46
CA ASP A 185 -1.11 1.59 5.59
C ASP A 185 -0.61 1.78 4.14
N LEU A 186 -0.92 0.81 3.30
CA LEU A 186 -0.56 0.79 1.88
C LEU A 186 -1.81 0.81 1.03
N SER A 187 -2.42 1.97 0.92
CA SER A 187 -3.54 2.15 0.01
C SER A 187 -3.06 2.24 -1.44
N THR A 188 -3.79 1.57 -2.35
CA THR A 188 -3.65 1.72 -3.80
C THR A 188 -4.79 2.54 -4.41
N LYS A 189 -5.63 3.16 -3.57
CA LYS A 189 -6.74 3.99 -4.00
C LYS A 189 -6.25 5.41 -4.23
N PHE A 190 -6.54 5.97 -5.39
CA PHE A 190 -6.16 7.33 -5.76
C PHE A 190 -6.64 8.39 -4.76
N ALA A 191 -7.90 8.29 -4.31
CA ALA A 191 -8.50 9.24 -3.38
C ALA A 191 -7.78 9.35 -2.01
N ASP A 192 -7.07 8.29 -1.59
CA ASP A 192 -6.35 8.28 -0.32
C ASP A 192 -5.03 9.07 -0.37
N TRP A 193 -4.62 9.53 -1.56
CA TRP A 193 -3.36 10.22 -1.80
C TRP A 193 -3.51 11.67 -2.28
N ILE A 194 -4.75 12.14 -2.34
CA ILE A 194 -5.08 13.50 -2.76
C ILE A 194 -5.99 14.15 -1.74
N GLU A 195 -6.19 15.44 -1.84
CA GLU A 195 -7.34 16.11 -1.25
C GLU A 195 -8.57 15.77 -2.11
N PRO A 196 -9.45 14.87 -1.65
CA PRO A 196 -10.57 14.42 -2.48
C PRO A 196 -11.73 15.40 -2.50
N ASP A 197 -11.83 16.30 -1.54
CA ASP A 197 -12.90 17.29 -1.46
C ASP A 197 -12.78 18.31 -2.59
N LEU A 198 -13.71 18.23 -3.54
CA LEU A 198 -13.66 19.02 -4.77
C LEU A 198 -13.91 20.51 -4.53
N LEU A 199 -14.83 20.84 -3.65
CA LEU A 199 -15.34 22.20 -3.50
C LEU A 199 -14.97 22.84 -2.17
N LYS A 200 -14.63 22.05 -1.15
CA LYS A 200 -14.35 22.50 0.24
C LYS A 200 -15.45 23.43 0.75
N LEU A 201 -16.69 23.10 0.45
CA LEU A 201 -17.85 23.82 0.92
C LEU A 201 -18.19 23.32 2.34
N ASP A 202 -18.81 24.22 3.09
CA ASP A 202 -19.52 23.89 4.31
C ASP A 202 -21.01 24.19 4.05
N ARG A 203 -21.83 23.15 3.95
CA ARG A 203 -23.26 23.28 3.63
C ARG A 203 -23.98 24.22 4.58
N ASP A 204 -23.49 24.33 5.83
CA ASP A 204 -24.10 25.19 6.85
C ASP A 204 -23.91 26.69 6.53
N THR A 205 -22.96 27.00 5.65
CA THR A 205 -22.69 28.37 5.17
C THR A 205 -23.36 28.71 3.84
N VAL A 206 -23.98 27.69 3.18
CA VAL A 206 -24.66 27.90 1.88
C VAL A 206 -25.99 28.64 2.11
N THR A 207 -26.10 29.84 1.57
CA THR A 207 -27.29 30.70 1.66
C THR A 207 -27.99 30.89 0.33
N GLU A 208 -27.37 30.53 -0.79
CA GLU A 208 -27.93 30.66 -2.12
C GLU A 208 -27.61 29.44 -2.98
N LEU A 209 -28.62 28.90 -3.68
CA LEU A 209 -28.48 27.83 -4.68
C LEU A 209 -29.09 28.28 -6.00
N VAL A 210 -28.31 28.26 -7.07
CA VAL A 210 -28.80 28.59 -8.42
C VAL A 210 -28.75 27.33 -9.27
N ILE A 211 -29.92 26.88 -9.73
CA ILE A 211 -30.07 25.70 -10.60
C ILE A 211 -30.39 26.19 -12.02
N ASP A 212 -29.38 26.06 -12.92
CA ASP A 212 -29.55 26.41 -14.33
C ASP A 212 -29.73 25.16 -15.18
N LYS A 213 -30.95 24.96 -15.66
CA LYS A 213 -31.38 23.81 -16.49
C LYS A 213 -31.14 24.04 -17.98
N SER A 214 -30.45 25.08 -18.40
CA SER A 214 -30.30 25.52 -19.79
C SER A 214 -29.48 24.61 -20.71
N ARG A 215 -29.02 23.46 -20.23
CA ARG A 215 -28.12 22.57 -21.01
C ARG A 215 -28.83 21.59 -21.96
N THR A 216 -30.13 21.50 -21.96
CA THR A 216 -30.87 20.63 -22.87
C THR A 216 -31.18 21.40 -24.14
N ALA A 217 -30.60 20.99 -25.28
CA ALA A 217 -30.79 21.65 -26.55
C ALA A 217 -32.26 21.61 -26.95
N GLY A 218 -32.93 22.78 -27.04
CA GLY A 218 -34.29 22.93 -27.47
C GLY A 218 -35.32 23.26 -26.34
N GLU A 219 -34.86 23.30 -25.09
CA GLU A 219 -35.71 23.75 -23.97
C GLU A 219 -35.49 25.24 -23.64
N SER A 220 -36.56 25.91 -23.14
CA SER A 220 -36.43 27.27 -22.62
C SER A 220 -35.48 27.26 -21.39
N ARG A 221 -34.66 28.28 -21.28
CA ARG A 221 -33.78 28.45 -20.13
C ARG A 221 -34.60 28.63 -18.88
N GLU A 222 -34.52 27.64 -17.97
CA GLU A 222 -35.15 27.71 -16.65
C GLU A 222 -34.03 27.86 -15.63
N VAL A 223 -34.05 28.94 -14.87
CA VAL A 223 -33.12 29.19 -13.75
C VAL A 223 -33.96 29.30 -12.49
N LEU A 224 -33.66 28.43 -11.53
CA LEU A 224 -34.26 28.47 -10.20
C LEU A 224 -33.21 29.05 -9.23
N THR A 225 -33.62 30.05 -8.46
CA THR A 225 -32.81 30.65 -7.41
C THR A 225 -33.47 30.41 -6.06
N LEU A 226 -32.82 29.65 -5.22
CA LEU A 226 -33.27 29.34 -3.86
C LEU A 226 -32.34 30.10 -2.88
N THR A 227 -32.93 30.76 -1.88
CA THR A 227 -32.19 31.52 -0.88
C THR A 227 -32.68 31.21 0.52
N ARG A 228 -31.81 31.37 1.53
CA ARG A 228 -32.14 31.39 2.96
C ARG A 228 -31.18 32.36 3.68
N GLU A 229 -31.62 32.92 4.80
CA GLU A 229 -30.74 33.83 5.58
C GLU A 229 -29.72 33.06 6.44
N LYS A 230 -30.15 31.96 7.05
CA LYS A 230 -29.32 31.10 7.91
C LYS A 230 -29.62 29.64 7.65
N PHE A 231 -28.71 28.77 8.06
CA PHE A 231 -28.83 27.33 7.93
C PHE A 231 -30.13 26.76 8.52
N ALA A 232 -30.62 27.32 9.60
CA ALA A 232 -31.86 26.88 10.28
C ALA A 232 -33.15 27.39 9.66
N ASP A 233 -33.07 28.29 8.68
CA ASP A 233 -34.23 28.90 8.03
C ASP A 233 -34.67 28.07 6.82
N ASP A 234 -35.95 28.12 6.51
CA ASP A 234 -36.54 27.46 5.35
C ASP A 234 -36.07 28.10 4.04
N TRP A 235 -35.92 27.30 3.00
CA TRP A 235 -35.56 27.77 1.67
C TRP A 235 -36.70 28.51 0.98
N GLN A 236 -36.35 29.62 0.36
CA GLN A 236 -37.29 30.44 -0.41
C GLN A 236 -36.92 30.41 -1.88
N LEU A 237 -37.86 30.02 -2.77
CA LEU A 237 -37.68 30.05 -4.21
C LEU A 237 -38.19 31.40 -4.72
N ALA A 238 -37.36 32.10 -5.51
CA ALA A 238 -37.77 33.32 -6.18
C ALA A 238 -38.97 33.04 -7.14
N ASP A 239 -39.96 33.95 -7.14
CA ASP A 239 -41.12 33.89 -8.00
C ASP A 239 -42.09 32.68 -7.79
N LEU A 240 -42.01 32.03 -6.60
CA LEU A 240 -42.92 30.94 -6.24
C LEU A 240 -44.36 31.45 -5.94
N ASP A 241 -45.36 30.85 -6.57
CA ASP A 241 -46.77 31.04 -6.19
C ASP A 241 -47.13 30.20 -4.96
N THR A 242 -46.87 30.75 -3.77
CA THR A 242 -47.03 30.08 -2.47
C THR A 242 -48.47 29.64 -2.19
N ALA A 243 -49.47 30.06 -3.01
CA ALA A 243 -50.85 29.60 -2.90
C ALA A 243 -51.07 28.22 -3.54
N LYS A 244 -50.15 27.77 -4.41
CA LYS A 244 -50.24 26.50 -5.17
C LYS A 244 -49.09 25.56 -4.95
N GLU A 245 -47.91 26.08 -4.60
CA GLU A 245 -46.67 25.36 -4.54
C GLU A 245 -45.90 25.69 -3.26
N GLU A 246 -45.14 24.75 -2.78
CA GLU A 246 -44.25 24.92 -1.63
C GLU A 246 -42.84 24.40 -1.93
N VAL A 247 -41.81 24.97 -1.32
CA VAL A 247 -40.46 24.45 -1.38
C VAL A 247 -40.38 23.27 -0.42
N LYS A 248 -39.86 22.16 -0.88
CA LYS A 248 -39.53 21.03 -0.04
C LYS A 248 -38.10 21.13 0.47
N ASP A 249 -37.93 21.76 1.61
CA ASP A 249 -36.64 22.08 2.22
C ASP A 249 -35.73 20.86 2.31
N SER A 250 -36.26 19.69 2.69
CA SER A 250 -35.47 18.44 2.78
C SER A 250 -34.81 18.04 1.46
N ASP A 251 -35.40 18.33 0.31
CA ASP A 251 -34.87 18.00 -1.00
C ASP A 251 -33.75 19.01 -1.37
N VAL A 252 -33.92 20.26 -1.01
CA VAL A 252 -32.91 21.32 -1.22
C VAL A 252 -31.71 21.09 -0.31
N ASP A 253 -31.93 20.76 0.96
CA ASP A 253 -30.84 20.40 1.89
C ASP A 253 -30.09 19.14 1.45
N THR A 254 -30.79 18.14 0.91
CA THR A 254 -30.16 16.97 0.32
C THR A 254 -29.32 17.34 -0.89
N LEU A 255 -29.76 18.29 -1.72
CA LEU A 255 -28.98 18.79 -2.85
C LEU A 255 -27.73 19.52 -2.36
N ALA A 256 -27.85 20.42 -1.36
CA ALA A 256 -26.73 21.11 -0.76
C ALA A 256 -25.72 20.14 -0.15
N GLN A 257 -26.19 19.11 0.55
CA GLN A 257 -25.35 18.04 1.09
C GLN A 257 -24.64 17.27 0.00
N ASN A 258 -25.31 16.87 -1.06
CA ASN A 258 -24.68 16.15 -2.18
C ASN A 258 -23.61 16.99 -2.87
N ILE A 259 -23.76 18.31 -2.93
CA ILE A 259 -22.76 19.22 -3.48
C ILE A 259 -21.52 19.31 -2.56
N ASP A 260 -21.73 19.43 -1.26
CA ASP A 260 -20.69 19.41 -0.24
C ASP A 260 -19.89 18.09 -0.25
N GLU A 261 -20.60 16.96 -0.38
CA GLU A 261 -20.00 15.62 -0.42
C GLU A 261 -19.35 15.24 -1.76
N LEU A 262 -19.29 16.16 -2.74
CA LEU A 262 -18.63 15.88 -4.02
C LEU A 262 -17.15 15.64 -3.86
N LYS A 263 -16.72 14.41 -4.21
CA LYS A 263 -15.31 13.99 -4.10
C LYS A 263 -14.71 13.62 -5.43
N ILE A 264 -13.43 13.94 -5.57
CA ILE A 264 -12.63 13.51 -6.73
C ILE A 264 -12.39 12.00 -6.62
N VAL A 265 -12.98 11.23 -7.51
CA VAL A 265 -12.81 9.77 -7.59
C VAL A 265 -11.79 9.34 -8.64
N GLY A 266 -11.44 10.24 -9.56
CA GLY A 266 -10.47 9.99 -10.62
C GLY A 266 -10.27 11.22 -11.51
N VAL A 267 -9.18 11.22 -12.27
CA VAL A 267 -8.79 12.31 -13.15
C VAL A 267 -8.57 11.80 -14.56
N ARG A 268 -8.83 12.65 -15.54
CA ARG A 268 -8.57 12.41 -16.96
C ARG A 268 -7.92 13.64 -17.59
N PRO A 269 -7.01 13.48 -18.56
CA PRO A 269 -6.47 14.62 -19.28
C PRO A 269 -7.61 15.31 -20.05
N LYS A 270 -7.54 16.64 -20.08
CA LYS A 270 -8.49 17.42 -20.87
C LYS A 270 -8.28 17.10 -22.36
N PRO A 271 -9.35 16.74 -23.12
CA PRO A 271 -9.24 16.53 -24.55
C PRO A 271 -8.69 17.79 -25.26
N PRO A 272 -7.82 17.64 -26.27
CA PRO A 272 -7.13 18.77 -26.91
C PRO A 272 -8.09 19.75 -27.63
N PHE A 273 -9.34 19.33 -27.91
CA PHE A 273 -10.32 20.14 -28.66
C PHE A 273 -11.47 20.70 -27.80
N CYS A 274 -11.37 20.70 -26.49
CA CYS A 274 -12.37 21.33 -25.64
C CYS A 274 -12.20 22.87 -25.69
N HIS A 275 -12.62 23.52 -26.78
CA HIS A 275 -12.78 24.97 -26.78
C HIS A 275 -13.88 25.35 -25.80
N ARG A 276 -13.58 26.24 -24.85
CA ARG A 276 -14.61 26.93 -24.06
C ARG A 276 -15.49 27.69 -25.04
N HIS A 277 -16.71 27.24 -25.27
CA HIS A 277 -17.73 28.18 -25.69
C HIS A 277 -17.95 29.13 -24.51
N ARG A 278 -17.57 30.39 -24.73
CA ARG A 278 -17.88 31.51 -23.83
C ARG A 278 -19.37 31.82 -23.93
#